data_f9acce6b78e014ab83222901ae1867d8
#
_entry.id   f9acce6b78e014ab83222901ae1867d8
#
_cell.length_a   1.000
_cell.length_b   1.000
_cell.length_c   1.000
_cell.angle_alpha   90.00
_cell.angle_beta   90.00
_cell.angle_gamma   90.00
#
_symmetry.space_group_name_H-M   'P 1'
#
loop_
_entity.id
_entity.type
_entity.pdbx_description
1 polymer ?
#
loop_
_entity_poly.entity_id
_entity_poly.type
_entity_poly.pdbx_seq_one_letter_code
_entity_poly.pdbx_strand_id
1 'polypeptide(L)'
;SPPWPADNESVPGTRSLSDDVTPRFYGCGMPRPPRNNPDGGIHHVTNHRAGDSDLFETDRDRFLFLTLMKEASEETGVEVLEYCLMPNHYHLIVRCPFGTLDKFMHHLQGNYARAFNYRHAHKGPVFRARYYNVLVTTDEQFQLVCRYVHRNPGELGFDIGTYPWSSFAIYKQHDCSARTLVRVEQTMIIGMFGSRATYVEFVE
;
A
#
# COMPACT_ATOMS: atom_id res chain seq x y z
N SER A 1 3.12 -21.00 6.66
CA SER A 1 2.10 -20.69 5.63
C SER A 1 1.88 -19.19 5.65
N PRO A 2 1.93 -18.47 4.51
CA PRO A 2 1.69 -17.05 4.49
C PRO A 2 0.23 -16.75 4.88
N PRO A 3 -0.04 -15.71 5.65
CA PRO A 3 -1.40 -15.35 6.08
C PRO A 3 -2.20 -14.60 5.01
N TRP A 4 -1.84 -14.74 3.74
CA TRP A 4 -2.69 -14.32 2.65
C TRP A 4 -3.50 -15.53 2.23
N PRO A 5 -4.85 -15.47 2.19
CA PRO A 5 -5.62 -16.57 1.64
C PRO A 5 -5.09 -16.84 0.25
N ALA A 6 -4.51 -18.01 0.10
CA ALA A 6 -4.32 -18.58 -1.21
C ALA A 6 -5.73 -18.67 -1.80
N ASP A 7 -5.95 -17.90 -2.86
CA ASP A 7 -7.07 -18.06 -3.78
C ASP A 7 -8.41 -18.47 -3.13
N ASN A 8 -9.35 -17.51 -3.03
CA ASN A 8 -10.76 -17.78 -2.81
C ASN A 8 -11.28 -18.01 -1.37
N GLU A 9 -11.23 -17.01 -0.52
CA GLU A 9 -12.32 -16.88 0.45
C GLU A 9 -12.99 -15.50 0.30
N SER A 10 -14.20 -15.52 -0.23
CA SER A 10 -15.05 -14.37 -0.48
C SER A 10 -15.52 -13.75 0.84
N VAL A 11 -15.27 -12.46 1.00
CA VAL A 11 -15.99 -11.64 1.98
C VAL A 11 -17.47 -11.73 1.65
N PRO A 12 -18.37 -12.11 2.61
CA PRO A 12 -19.80 -12.24 2.32
C PRO A 12 -20.37 -10.91 1.84
N GLY A 13 -20.90 -10.89 0.60
CA GLY A 13 -21.57 -9.73 0.00
C GLY A 13 -20.79 -8.98 -1.07
N THR A 14 -19.53 -9.31 -1.32
CA THR A 14 -18.80 -8.80 -2.48
C THR A 14 -18.71 -9.90 -3.55
N ARG A 15 -19.17 -9.62 -4.77
CA ARG A 15 -18.72 -10.41 -5.91
C ARG A 15 -17.21 -10.43 -5.85
N SER A 16 -16.65 -11.63 -5.83
CA SER A 16 -15.22 -11.88 -5.82
C SER A 16 -14.52 -10.91 -6.81
N LEU A 17 -13.61 -10.08 -6.32
CA LEU A 17 -12.72 -9.27 -7.17
C LEU A 17 -11.78 -10.16 -8.01
N SER A 18 -11.89 -11.48 -7.88
CA SER A 18 -11.12 -12.49 -8.59
C SER A 18 -11.73 -12.92 -9.94
N ASP A 19 -13.00 -12.61 -10.20
CA ASP A 19 -13.68 -13.17 -11.38
C ASP A 19 -13.35 -12.45 -12.69
N ASP A 20 -12.64 -11.32 -12.64
CA ASP A 20 -12.23 -10.57 -13.84
C ASP A 20 -10.72 -10.49 -14.07
N VAL A 21 -9.91 -11.12 -13.23
CA VAL A 21 -8.45 -11.13 -13.42
C VAL A 21 -7.88 -12.53 -13.24
N THR A 22 -8.35 -13.48 -14.05
CA THR A 22 -7.49 -14.64 -14.33
C THR A 22 -6.21 -14.10 -14.98
N PRO A 23 -5.00 -14.38 -14.44
CA PRO A 23 -3.79 -14.07 -15.17
C PRO A 23 -3.82 -14.91 -16.46
N ARG A 24 -4.20 -14.30 -17.57
CA ARG A 24 -3.89 -14.87 -18.87
C ARG A 24 -2.38 -15.03 -18.89
N PHE A 25 -1.90 -16.24 -18.97
CA PHE A 25 -0.52 -16.56 -19.29
C PHE A 25 -0.23 -15.92 -20.65
N TYR A 26 0.29 -14.70 -20.64
CA TYR A 26 0.87 -14.10 -21.82
C TYR A 26 2.12 -14.89 -22.14
N GLY A 27 2.10 -15.59 -23.26
CA GLY A 27 3.26 -16.30 -23.77
C GLY A 27 4.47 -15.35 -23.86
N CYS A 28 5.64 -15.90 -23.70
CA CYS A 28 6.92 -15.20 -23.80
C CYS A 28 6.96 -14.33 -25.07
N GLY A 29 6.96 -13.00 -24.89
CA GLY A 29 7.18 -12.07 -26.00
C GLY A 29 6.18 -10.91 -26.17
N MET A 30 4.99 -10.90 -25.53
CA MET A 30 4.10 -9.76 -25.64
C MET A 30 4.33 -8.76 -24.50
N PRO A 31 4.41 -7.44 -24.81
CA PRO A 31 4.41 -6.41 -23.78
C PRO A 31 3.14 -6.51 -22.94
N ARG A 32 3.28 -6.44 -21.61
CA ARG A 32 2.10 -6.39 -20.75
C ARG A 32 1.31 -5.11 -21.04
N PRO A 33 -0.04 -5.18 -21.08
CA PRO A 33 -0.85 -4.00 -21.32
C PRO A 33 -0.55 -2.90 -20.29
N PRO A 34 -0.66 -1.62 -20.68
CA PRO A 34 -0.58 -0.50 -19.75
C PRO A 34 -1.62 -0.68 -18.63
N ARG A 35 -1.28 -0.20 -17.43
CA ARG A 35 -2.24 -0.15 -16.33
C ARG A 35 -3.28 0.93 -16.58
N ASN A 36 -4.52 0.68 -16.14
CA ASN A 36 -5.51 1.73 -16.06
C ASN A 36 -5.13 2.68 -14.91
N ASN A 37 -4.74 3.89 -15.26
CA ASN A 37 -4.25 4.91 -14.34
C ASN A 37 -4.83 6.28 -14.74
N PRO A 38 -6.15 6.46 -14.54
CA PRO A 38 -6.82 7.70 -14.91
C PRO A 38 -6.37 8.87 -14.02
N ASP A 39 -6.48 10.08 -14.54
CA ASP A 39 -6.31 11.30 -13.77
C ASP A 39 -7.29 11.34 -12.60
N GLY A 40 -6.80 11.66 -11.41
CA GLY A 40 -7.60 11.64 -10.18
C GLY A 40 -7.91 10.25 -9.64
N GLY A 41 -7.44 9.18 -10.29
CA GLY A 41 -7.67 7.80 -9.87
C GLY A 41 -7.14 7.50 -8.47
N ILE A 42 -7.93 6.77 -7.68
CA ILE A 42 -7.52 6.23 -6.39
C ILE A 42 -7.13 4.77 -6.58
N HIS A 43 -5.96 4.42 -6.08
CA HIS A 43 -5.41 3.08 -6.22
C HIS A 43 -5.05 2.47 -4.87
N HIS A 44 -5.47 1.23 -4.66
CA HIS A 44 -4.85 0.37 -3.66
C HIS A 44 -3.65 -0.33 -4.29
N VAL A 45 -2.49 -0.12 -3.72
CA VAL A 45 -1.21 -0.65 -4.24
C VAL A 45 -0.56 -1.54 -3.20
N THR A 46 -0.08 -2.70 -3.64
CA THR A 46 0.66 -3.63 -2.78
C THR A 46 1.82 -4.28 -3.53
N ASN A 47 2.83 -4.70 -2.80
CA ASN A 47 3.87 -5.60 -3.29
C ASN A 47 4.53 -6.35 -2.14
N HIS A 48 5.07 -7.50 -2.45
CA HIS A 48 5.71 -8.40 -1.51
C HIS A 48 7.19 -8.53 -1.77
N ARG A 49 7.93 -8.94 -0.73
CA ARG A 49 9.31 -9.38 -0.85
C ARG A 49 9.43 -10.57 -1.80
N ALA A 50 10.51 -10.63 -2.55
CA ALA A 50 10.89 -11.82 -3.30
C ALA A 50 11.43 -12.89 -2.33
N GLY A 51 10.86 -14.10 -2.37
CA GLY A 51 11.17 -15.17 -1.42
C GLY A 51 10.45 -14.99 -0.07
N ASP A 52 10.93 -15.71 0.95
CA ASP A 52 10.26 -15.85 2.25
C ASP A 52 10.83 -14.93 3.34
N SER A 53 11.72 -14.01 2.98
CA SER A 53 12.32 -13.05 3.92
C SER A 53 11.50 -11.77 4.07
N ASP A 54 11.85 -10.96 5.06
CA ASP A 54 11.21 -9.67 5.30
C ASP A 54 11.60 -8.63 4.24
N LEU A 55 10.63 -7.80 3.84
CA LEU A 55 10.86 -6.62 3.02
C LEU A 55 11.51 -5.50 3.83
N PHE A 56 11.19 -5.44 5.11
CA PHE A 56 11.72 -4.47 6.06
C PHE A 56 12.41 -5.22 7.21
N GLU A 57 13.70 -5.54 7.05
CA GLU A 57 14.48 -6.29 8.04
C GLU A 57 14.73 -5.47 9.31
N THR A 58 14.75 -4.15 9.16
CA THR A 58 14.99 -3.20 10.26
C THR A 58 14.03 -2.00 10.19
N ASP A 59 13.87 -1.28 11.29
CA ASP A 59 13.14 -0.01 11.30
C ASP A 59 13.76 1.03 10.36
N ARG A 60 15.05 0.96 10.15
CA ARG A 60 15.78 1.80 9.20
C ARG A 60 15.31 1.59 7.76
N ASP A 61 14.90 0.38 7.39
CA ASP A 61 14.33 0.08 6.08
C ASP A 61 12.96 0.71 5.94
N ARG A 62 12.14 0.67 6.99
CA ARG A 62 10.82 1.31 7.01
C ARG A 62 10.94 2.83 6.93
N PHE A 63 11.85 3.43 7.70
CA PHE A 63 12.12 4.87 7.61
C PHE A 63 12.60 5.27 6.21
N LEU A 64 13.50 4.49 5.60
CA LEU A 64 13.94 4.74 4.23
C LEU A 64 12.78 4.66 3.23
N PHE A 65 11.92 3.64 3.36
CA PHE A 65 10.76 3.48 2.49
C PHE A 65 9.81 4.67 2.60
N LEU A 66 9.52 5.13 3.81
CA LEU A 66 8.67 6.32 4.06
C LEU A 66 9.32 7.60 3.50
N THR A 67 10.63 7.77 3.64
CA THR A 67 11.35 8.91 3.06
C THR A 67 11.25 8.92 1.54
N LEU A 68 11.49 7.79 0.88
CA LEU A 68 11.38 7.64 -0.56
C LEU A 68 9.93 7.81 -1.05
N MET A 69 8.95 7.40 -0.25
CA MET A 69 7.54 7.61 -0.55
C MET A 69 7.17 9.10 -0.52
N LYS A 70 7.72 9.85 0.44
CA LYS A 70 7.58 11.31 0.49
C LYS A 70 8.19 11.95 -0.76
N GLU A 71 9.44 11.63 -1.07
CA GLU A 71 10.15 12.18 -2.24
C GLU A 71 9.39 11.89 -3.54
N ALA A 72 8.94 10.65 -3.72
CA ALA A 72 8.14 10.25 -4.86
C ALA A 72 6.80 11.01 -4.95
N SER A 73 6.14 11.23 -3.80
CA SER A 73 4.90 12.02 -3.72
C SER A 73 5.13 13.46 -4.14
N GLU A 74 6.18 14.11 -3.62
CA GLU A 74 6.54 15.48 -3.97
C GLU A 74 6.91 15.65 -5.45
N GLU A 75 7.63 14.67 -6.03
CA GLU A 75 8.05 14.71 -7.44
C GLU A 75 6.89 14.49 -8.41
N THR A 76 5.95 13.62 -8.06
CA THR A 76 4.91 13.15 -9.00
C THR A 76 3.54 13.76 -8.78
N GLY A 77 3.33 14.47 -7.67
CA GLY A 77 2.04 14.99 -7.24
C GLY A 77 1.07 13.92 -6.76
N VAL A 78 1.53 12.67 -6.56
CA VAL A 78 0.69 11.60 -6.01
C VAL A 78 0.45 11.85 -4.53
N GLU A 79 -0.80 11.79 -4.12
CA GLU A 79 -1.20 12.00 -2.73
C GLU A 79 -1.32 10.65 -2.01
N VAL A 80 -0.62 10.51 -0.90
CA VAL A 80 -0.72 9.34 -0.03
C VAL A 80 -1.91 9.53 0.90
N LEU A 81 -2.93 8.68 0.77
CA LEU A 81 -4.12 8.68 1.63
C LEU A 81 -3.90 7.78 2.85
N GLU A 82 -3.36 6.60 2.63
CA GLU A 82 -3.07 5.63 3.69
C GLU A 82 -1.86 4.76 3.35
N TYR A 83 -1.22 4.24 4.38
CA TYR A 83 -0.21 3.21 4.25
C TYR A 83 -0.19 2.25 5.44
N CYS A 84 0.29 1.04 5.19
CA CYS A 84 0.64 0.06 6.20
C CYS A 84 1.86 -0.74 5.72
N LEU A 85 2.96 -0.69 6.48
CA LEU A 85 4.20 -1.40 6.17
C LEU A 85 4.29 -2.65 7.06
N MET A 86 3.96 -3.80 6.48
CA MET A 86 4.05 -5.11 7.13
C MET A 86 5.48 -5.67 6.98
N PRO A 87 5.90 -6.65 7.77
CA PRO A 87 7.28 -7.16 7.69
C PRO A 87 7.71 -7.54 6.27
N ASN A 88 6.90 -8.28 5.53
CA ASN A 88 7.25 -8.84 4.22
C ASN A 88 6.53 -8.20 3.01
N HIS A 89 5.64 -7.23 3.25
CA HIS A 89 4.89 -6.52 2.21
C HIS A 89 4.45 -5.13 2.67
N TYR A 90 3.79 -4.40 1.80
CA TYR A 90 3.16 -3.12 2.16
C TYR A 90 1.82 -2.94 1.44
N HIS A 91 0.98 -2.09 2.01
CA HIS A 91 -0.24 -1.57 1.41
C HIS A 91 -0.17 -0.05 1.36
N LEU A 92 -0.57 0.53 0.22
CA LEU A 92 -0.73 1.97 0.05
C LEU A 92 -2.10 2.24 -0.55
N ILE A 93 -2.76 3.30 -0.09
CA ILE A 93 -3.88 3.92 -0.82
C ILE A 93 -3.38 5.29 -1.27
N VAL A 94 -3.38 5.49 -2.58
CA VAL A 94 -2.87 6.72 -3.19
C VAL A 94 -3.88 7.29 -4.18
N ARG A 95 -3.95 8.63 -4.25
CA ARG A 95 -4.66 9.35 -5.31
C ARG A 95 -3.65 9.92 -6.29
N CYS A 96 -3.93 9.74 -7.58
CA CYS A 96 -3.03 10.13 -8.66
C CYS A 96 -3.67 11.25 -9.49
N PRO A 97 -3.53 12.54 -9.10
CA PRO A 97 -4.20 13.65 -9.79
C PRO A 97 -3.89 13.74 -11.28
N PHE A 98 -2.71 13.27 -11.70
CA PHE A 98 -2.19 13.37 -13.06
C PHE A 98 -1.88 12.01 -13.71
N GLY A 99 -2.49 10.92 -13.26
CA GLY A 99 -2.21 9.59 -13.78
C GLY A 99 -0.74 9.13 -13.61
N THR A 100 -0.03 9.61 -12.61
CA THR A 100 1.42 9.45 -12.44
C THR A 100 1.82 8.25 -11.56
N LEU A 101 0.91 7.30 -11.31
CA LEU A 101 1.17 6.13 -10.46
C LEU A 101 2.44 5.37 -10.87
N ASP A 102 2.64 5.15 -12.17
CA ASP A 102 3.82 4.40 -12.64
C ASP A 102 5.13 5.13 -12.32
N LYS A 103 5.16 6.45 -12.42
CA LYS A 103 6.33 7.27 -12.06
C LYS A 103 6.60 7.21 -10.56
N PHE A 104 5.55 7.40 -9.75
CA PHE A 104 5.60 7.29 -8.30
C PHE A 104 6.16 5.93 -7.86
N MET A 105 5.61 4.84 -8.38
CA MET A 105 6.03 3.50 -8.01
C MET A 105 7.43 3.16 -8.53
N HIS A 106 7.81 3.67 -9.70
CA HIS A 106 9.18 3.49 -10.20
C HIS A 106 10.20 4.18 -9.30
N HIS A 107 9.93 5.43 -8.89
CA HIS A 107 10.78 6.17 -7.97
C HIS A 107 10.88 5.42 -6.62
N LEU A 108 9.74 5.11 -6.01
CA LEU A 108 9.68 4.46 -4.69
C LEU A 108 10.36 3.10 -4.68
N GLN A 109 9.91 2.16 -5.52
CA GLN A 109 10.42 0.80 -5.49
C GLN A 109 11.84 0.67 -6.05
N GLY A 110 12.16 1.44 -7.09
CA GLY A 110 13.48 1.41 -7.72
C GLY A 110 14.58 1.89 -6.78
N ASN A 111 14.33 3.02 -6.09
CA ASN A 111 15.27 3.57 -5.12
C ASN A 111 15.38 2.70 -3.87
N TYR A 112 14.25 2.20 -3.38
CA TYR A 112 14.23 1.31 -2.22
C TYR A 112 15.03 0.02 -2.51
N ALA A 113 14.78 -0.64 -3.63
CA ALA A 113 15.47 -1.88 -3.98
C ALA A 113 16.99 -1.70 -4.09
N ARG A 114 17.46 -0.59 -4.69
CA ARG A 114 18.89 -0.29 -4.74
C ARG A 114 19.50 -0.11 -3.36
N ALA A 115 18.85 0.68 -2.51
CA ALA A 115 19.33 0.98 -1.18
C ALA A 115 19.29 -0.26 -0.28
N PHE A 116 18.22 -1.06 -0.37
CA PHE A 116 18.10 -2.32 0.35
C PHE A 116 19.23 -3.29 -0.03
N ASN A 117 19.43 -3.52 -1.32
CA ASN A 117 20.49 -4.40 -1.81
C ASN A 117 21.89 -3.96 -1.37
N TYR A 118 22.15 -2.65 -1.40
CA TYR A 118 23.42 -2.10 -0.93
C TYR A 118 23.61 -2.32 0.58
N ARG A 119 22.58 -2.03 1.40
CA ARG A 119 22.66 -2.09 2.86
C ARG A 119 22.76 -3.51 3.40
N HIS A 120 22.05 -4.46 2.79
CA HIS A 120 21.97 -5.84 3.24
C HIS A 120 22.91 -6.78 2.45
N ALA A 121 23.79 -6.23 1.59
CA ALA A 121 24.66 -7.00 0.69
C ALA A 121 23.87 -8.05 -0.11
N HIS A 122 22.58 -7.76 -0.38
CA HIS A 122 21.67 -8.66 -1.08
C HIS A 122 21.89 -8.57 -2.60
N LYS A 123 21.80 -9.70 -3.28
CA LYS A 123 21.88 -9.79 -4.75
C LYS A 123 20.57 -10.34 -5.30
N GLY A 124 20.01 -9.64 -6.28
CA GLY A 124 18.78 -10.06 -6.94
C GLY A 124 17.58 -9.16 -6.69
N PRO A 125 16.37 -9.59 -7.10
CA PRO A 125 15.16 -8.78 -6.97
C PRO A 125 14.74 -8.67 -5.51
N VAL A 126 14.41 -7.45 -5.08
CA VAL A 126 13.84 -7.19 -3.76
C VAL A 126 12.36 -7.49 -3.74
N PHE A 127 11.65 -7.13 -4.79
CA PHE A 127 10.22 -7.34 -4.92
C PHE A 127 9.92 -8.58 -5.75
N ARG A 128 8.89 -9.32 -5.36
CA ARG A 128 8.46 -10.58 -5.99
C ARG A 128 8.09 -10.40 -7.46
N ALA A 129 7.45 -9.27 -7.78
CA ALA A 129 6.97 -8.94 -9.12
C ALA A 129 6.84 -7.42 -9.27
N ARG A 130 6.27 -6.97 -10.40
CA ARG A 130 5.72 -5.61 -10.49
C ARG A 130 4.64 -5.45 -9.42
N TYR A 131 4.52 -4.23 -8.82
CA TYR A 131 3.45 -3.95 -7.86
C TYR A 131 2.07 -4.32 -8.41
N TYR A 132 1.20 -4.80 -7.56
CA TYR A 132 -0.21 -4.98 -7.86
C TYR A 132 -0.95 -3.70 -7.52
N ASN A 133 -1.92 -3.32 -8.34
CA ASN A 133 -2.80 -2.19 -8.04
C ASN A 133 -4.22 -2.48 -8.47
N VAL A 134 -5.16 -2.02 -7.66
CA VAL A 134 -6.59 -2.02 -7.96
C VAL A 134 -7.05 -0.56 -8.01
N LEU A 135 -7.70 -0.18 -9.09
CA LEU A 135 -8.40 1.11 -9.17
C LEU A 135 -9.67 1.03 -8.31
N VAL A 136 -9.77 1.93 -7.37
CA VAL A 136 -10.95 2.06 -6.50
C VAL A 136 -11.98 2.92 -7.24
N THR A 137 -13.17 2.38 -7.47
CA THR A 137 -14.16 3.00 -8.36
C THR A 137 -15.45 3.41 -7.66
N THR A 138 -15.70 2.94 -6.43
CA THR A 138 -16.88 3.31 -5.64
C THR A 138 -16.51 3.68 -4.22
N ASP A 139 -17.37 4.45 -3.57
CA ASP A 139 -17.19 4.88 -2.17
C ASP A 139 -17.20 3.68 -1.21
N GLU A 140 -18.05 2.69 -1.45
CA GLU A 140 -18.11 1.47 -0.65
C GLU A 140 -16.81 0.67 -0.76
N GLN A 141 -16.27 0.55 -1.98
CA GLN A 141 -14.98 -0.10 -2.20
C GLN A 141 -13.86 0.67 -1.49
N PHE A 142 -13.90 2.00 -1.53
CA PHE A 142 -12.93 2.84 -0.86
C PHE A 142 -12.95 2.62 0.65
N GLN A 143 -14.13 2.66 1.27
CA GLN A 143 -14.29 2.42 2.70
C GLN A 143 -13.75 1.05 3.12
N LEU A 144 -14.11 -0.01 2.39
CA LEU A 144 -13.63 -1.37 2.68
C LEU A 144 -12.11 -1.49 2.57
N VAL A 145 -11.51 -0.87 1.56
CA VAL A 145 -10.05 -0.91 1.37
C VAL A 145 -9.32 -0.12 2.47
N CYS A 146 -9.84 1.04 2.89
CA CYS A 146 -9.29 1.80 4.01
C CYS A 146 -9.26 0.97 5.31
N ARG A 147 -10.40 0.34 5.62
CA ARG A 147 -10.48 -0.57 6.78
C ARG A 147 -9.51 -1.73 6.66
N TYR A 148 -9.46 -2.37 5.52
CA TYR A 148 -8.58 -3.50 5.26
C TYR A 148 -7.11 -3.11 5.46
N VAL A 149 -6.64 -2.00 4.89
CA VAL A 149 -5.24 -1.55 5.01
C VAL A 149 -4.84 -1.33 6.46
N HIS A 150 -5.69 -0.69 7.26
CA HIS A 150 -5.37 -0.38 8.64
C HIS A 150 -5.54 -1.58 9.60
N ARG A 151 -6.32 -2.62 9.24
CA ARG A 151 -6.48 -3.83 10.04
C ARG A 151 -5.42 -4.90 9.79
N ASN A 152 -4.61 -4.77 8.74
CA ASN A 152 -3.55 -5.73 8.41
C ASN A 152 -2.64 -6.09 9.60
N PRO A 153 -2.17 -5.16 10.45
CA PRO A 153 -1.34 -5.50 11.60
C PRO A 153 -2.01 -6.47 12.56
N GLY A 154 -3.33 -6.40 12.71
CA GLY A 154 -4.12 -7.29 13.55
C GLY A 154 -4.05 -8.76 13.13
N GLU A 155 -3.87 -9.06 11.85
CA GLU A 155 -3.70 -10.43 11.34
C GLU A 155 -2.42 -11.10 11.86
N LEU A 156 -1.41 -10.30 12.22
CA LEU A 156 -0.17 -10.76 12.83
C LEU A 156 -0.17 -10.61 14.37
N GLY A 157 -1.32 -10.26 14.97
CA GLY A 157 -1.46 -10.09 16.42
C GLY A 157 -0.95 -8.76 16.97
N PHE A 158 -0.63 -7.78 16.10
CA PHE A 158 -0.29 -6.44 16.56
C PHE A 158 -1.55 -5.64 16.88
N ASP A 159 -1.45 -4.77 17.89
CA ASP A 159 -2.48 -3.76 18.12
C ASP A 159 -2.47 -2.73 16.97
N ILE A 160 -3.57 -2.68 16.21
CA ILE A 160 -3.69 -1.78 15.06
C ILE A 160 -3.60 -0.31 15.45
N GLY A 161 -4.05 0.04 16.66
CA GLY A 161 -4.06 1.41 17.16
C GLY A 161 -2.68 1.95 17.53
N THR A 162 -1.75 1.08 17.86
CA THR A 162 -0.38 1.44 18.27
C THR A 162 0.70 1.00 17.29
N TYR A 163 0.32 0.29 16.22
CA TYR A 163 1.29 -0.17 15.21
C TYR A 163 2.00 1.02 14.54
N PRO A 164 3.32 1.19 14.73
CA PRO A 164 4.01 2.43 14.39
C PRO A 164 4.20 2.63 12.87
N TRP A 165 4.04 1.56 12.08
CA TRP A 165 4.29 1.55 10.64
C TRP A 165 3.00 1.60 9.80
N SER A 166 1.91 2.05 10.42
CA SER A 166 0.64 2.32 9.77
C SER A 166 0.26 3.80 9.93
N SER A 167 -0.35 4.37 8.90
CA SER A 167 -0.94 5.71 8.96
C SER A 167 -2.14 5.78 9.91
N PHE A 168 -2.67 4.67 10.41
CA PHE A 168 -3.79 4.66 11.35
C PHE A 168 -3.49 5.43 12.64
N ALA A 169 -2.26 5.37 13.13
CA ALA A 169 -1.81 6.15 14.29
C ALA A 169 -2.01 7.67 14.11
N ILE A 170 -1.97 8.18 12.86
CA ILE A 170 -2.23 9.58 12.54
C ILE A 170 -3.70 9.92 12.81
N TYR A 171 -4.61 9.02 12.45
CA TYR A 171 -6.05 9.21 12.70
C TYR A 171 -6.39 9.08 14.19
N LYS A 172 -5.70 8.23 14.93
CA LYS A 172 -5.84 8.11 16.39
C LYS A 172 -5.12 9.22 17.18
N GLN A 173 -4.38 10.10 16.52
CA GLN A 173 -3.55 11.14 17.15
C GLN A 173 -2.49 10.59 18.12
N HIS A 174 -2.08 9.33 17.96
CA HIS A 174 -0.96 8.77 18.68
C HIS A 174 0.37 9.39 18.22
N ASP A 175 1.26 9.67 19.13
CA ASP A 175 2.58 10.15 18.79
C ASP A 175 3.46 9.00 18.29
N CYS A 176 3.93 9.10 17.05
CA CYS A 176 4.89 8.18 16.49
C CYS A 176 5.86 8.90 15.55
N SER A 177 7.13 8.54 15.60
CA SER A 177 8.20 9.17 14.80
C SER A 177 8.00 9.06 13.29
N ALA A 178 7.29 8.04 12.84
CA ALA A 178 6.99 7.85 11.41
C ALA A 178 5.96 8.85 10.85
N ARG A 179 5.14 9.49 11.72
CA ARG A 179 4.05 10.41 11.32
C ARG A 179 4.53 11.65 10.60
N THR A 180 5.74 12.10 10.90
CA THR A 180 6.30 13.35 10.35
C THR A 180 6.97 13.17 9.00
N LEU A 181 7.23 11.93 8.58
CA LEU A 181 7.97 11.66 7.36
C LEU A 181 7.12 11.78 6.09
N VAL A 182 5.88 11.34 6.13
CA VAL A 182 4.98 11.36 4.98
C VAL A 182 3.75 12.19 5.31
N ARG A 183 3.44 13.14 4.43
CA ARG A 183 2.16 13.85 4.51
C ARG A 183 1.05 12.91 4.04
N VAL A 184 0.18 12.53 4.97
CA VAL A 184 -1.05 11.78 4.66
C VAL A 184 -2.18 12.78 4.41
N GLU A 185 -2.79 12.70 3.23
CA GLU A 185 -3.92 13.55 2.87
C GLU A 185 -5.21 12.98 3.49
N GLN A 186 -5.63 13.56 4.60
CA GLN A 186 -6.75 13.07 5.41
C GLN A 186 -8.11 13.65 5.01
N THR A 187 -8.11 14.78 4.28
CA THR A 187 -9.35 15.56 4.01
C THR A 187 -10.41 14.71 3.32
N MET A 188 -9.99 13.90 2.36
CA MET A 188 -10.88 13.03 1.60
C MET A 188 -11.53 11.96 2.50
N ILE A 189 -10.73 11.28 3.32
CA ILE A 189 -11.21 10.23 4.22
C ILE A 189 -12.13 10.84 5.30
N ILE A 190 -11.69 11.91 5.93
CA ILE A 190 -12.50 12.58 6.96
C ILE A 190 -13.81 13.12 6.35
N GLY A 191 -13.76 13.65 5.12
CA GLY A 191 -14.96 14.13 4.42
C GLY A 191 -15.97 13.00 4.18
N MET A 192 -15.51 11.82 3.81
CA MET A 192 -16.37 10.65 3.57
C MET A 192 -17.01 10.11 4.84
N PHE A 193 -16.28 10.06 5.95
CA PHE A 193 -16.77 9.54 7.22
C PHE A 193 -17.38 10.60 8.14
N GLY A 194 -17.38 11.85 7.71
CA GLY A 194 -17.89 12.99 8.46
C GLY A 194 -16.99 13.48 9.59
N SER A 195 -16.23 12.60 10.22
CA SER A 195 -15.25 12.96 11.24
C SER A 195 -14.13 11.92 11.36
N ARG A 196 -13.04 12.35 11.98
CA ARG A 196 -11.92 11.44 12.32
C ARG A 196 -12.36 10.36 13.32
N ALA A 197 -13.17 10.73 14.31
CA ALA A 197 -13.67 9.78 15.32
C ALA A 197 -14.51 8.67 14.68
N THR A 198 -15.43 9.02 13.79
CA THR A 198 -16.26 8.06 13.05
C THR A 198 -15.39 7.11 12.19
N TYR A 199 -14.34 7.66 11.56
CA TYR A 199 -13.41 6.82 10.80
C TYR A 199 -12.66 5.83 11.69
N VAL A 200 -12.15 6.28 12.84
CA VAL A 200 -11.45 5.41 13.80
C VAL A 200 -12.37 4.28 14.29
N GLU A 201 -13.60 4.61 14.69
CA GLU A 201 -14.61 3.63 15.11
C GLU A 201 -14.95 2.63 14.00
N PHE A 202 -15.02 3.07 12.75
CA PHE A 202 -15.26 2.19 11.60
C PHE A 202 -14.12 1.19 11.37
N VAL A 203 -12.87 1.60 11.61
CA VAL A 203 -11.69 0.74 11.42
C VAL A 203 -11.56 -0.30 12.55
N GLU A 204 -11.80 0.10 13.78
CA GLU A 204 -11.74 -0.78 14.97
C GLU A 204 -12.86 -1.82 14.99
#